data_586f5279c0d250dc7b6f464bd55c5410
#
_entry.id   586f5279c0d250dc7b6f464bd55c5410
#
_cell.length_a   1.000
_cell.length_b   1.000
_cell.length_c   1.000
_cell.angle_alpha   90.00
_cell.angle_beta   90.00
_cell.angle_gamma   90.00
#
_symmetry.space_group_name_H-M   'P 1'
#
loop_
_entity.id
_entity.type
_entity.pdbx_description
1 polymer ?
#
loop_
_entity_poly.entity_id
_entity_poly.type
_entity_poly.pdbx_seq_one_letter_code
_entity_poly.pdbx_strand_id
1 'polypeptide(L)'
;RQDVVFGTVLFGRMQGGAQSDRALGLFINTLPVRMKVAQTGVEASVKETHAQLAELMRHEHAPLVLAQRCSGVPAQTPLFTSLLNYRYGLRHRADAATPGGDDIELLSARERTNYPLTLSVDDLGQDFSLTVQVSGHVDPQRVCAFMETALEQLAQALGEQPQCDIGGLDVLPRSEREQMVYAWNATERDYPIEQCIHQLFEAQVDRKPEAIALTFEGQRLSYAELNARANRLAHYLQARGVGP
;
A
#
# COMPACT_ATOMS: atom_id res chain seq x y z
N ARG A 1 -0.04 4.57 11.42
CA ARG A 1 -1.36 4.48 12.09
C ARG A 1 -1.33 3.29 13.03
N GLN A 2 -1.79 3.49 14.26
CA GLN A 2 -1.79 2.46 15.31
C GLN A 2 -3.11 1.67 15.37
N ASP A 3 -4.08 1.99 14.53
CA ASP A 3 -5.42 1.42 14.52
C ASP A 3 -5.87 1.20 13.08
N VAL A 4 -6.25 -0.02 12.73
CA VAL A 4 -6.66 -0.46 11.40
C VAL A 4 -7.97 -1.21 11.47
N VAL A 5 -8.85 -0.98 10.48
CA VAL A 5 -10.12 -1.71 10.33
C VAL A 5 -10.19 -2.26 8.91
N PHE A 6 -10.46 -3.54 8.78
CA PHE A 6 -10.74 -4.21 7.52
C PHE A 6 -11.90 -5.20 7.68
N GLY A 7 -12.52 -5.58 6.56
CA GLY A 7 -13.53 -6.61 6.57
C GLY A 7 -12.92 -8.00 6.48
N THR A 8 -13.51 -8.98 7.15
CA THR A 8 -13.19 -10.39 6.94
C THR A 8 -14.42 -11.17 6.49
N VAL A 9 -14.21 -12.15 5.63
CA VAL A 9 -15.27 -13.03 5.13
C VAL A 9 -15.46 -14.19 6.10
N LEU A 10 -16.69 -14.41 6.52
CA LEU A 10 -17.10 -15.54 7.37
C LEU A 10 -18.06 -16.44 6.60
N PHE A 11 -17.86 -17.73 6.71
CA PHE A 11 -18.68 -18.71 5.96
C PHE A 11 -20.08 -18.95 6.51
N GLY A 12 -20.34 -18.49 7.77
CA GLY A 12 -21.67 -18.59 8.40
C GLY A 12 -22.12 -20.02 8.69
N ARG A 13 -21.22 -20.97 8.80
CA ARG A 13 -21.52 -22.41 9.03
C ARG A 13 -20.80 -22.99 10.22
N MET A 14 -19.96 -22.22 10.90
CA MET A 14 -19.11 -22.70 12.00
C MET A 14 -19.91 -23.03 13.26
N GLN A 15 -21.05 -22.39 13.45
CA GLN A 15 -21.92 -22.60 14.62
C GLN A 15 -23.16 -23.46 14.32
N GLY A 16 -23.30 -23.97 13.11
CA GLY A 16 -24.37 -24.87 12.75
C GLY A 16 -24.19 -26.25 13.38
N GLY A 17 -25.29 -26.95 13.73
CA GLY A 17 -25.27 -28.33 14.22
C GLY A 17 -24.72 -29.32 13.17
N ALA A 18 -24.71 -30.61 13.48
CA ALA A 18 -24.06 -31.72 12.75
C ALA A 18 -24.34 -31.84 11.24
N GLN A 19 -25.15 -30.99 10.62
CA GLN A 19 -25.49 -30.99 9.19
C GLN A 19 -25.42 -29.60 8.56
N SER A 20 -24.81 -28.62 9.24
CA SER A 20 -24.71 -27.24 8.72
C SER A 20 -23.87 -27.15 7.45
N ASP A 21 -22.91 -28.04 7.28
CA ASP A 21 -22.07 -28.19 6.09
C ASP A 21 -22.85 -28.63 4.84
N ARG A 22 -23.99 -29.31 5.04
CA ARG A 22 -24.89 -29.80 3.97
C ARG A 22 -26.05 -28.85 3.66
N ALA A 23 -26.23 -27.79 4.47
CA ALA A 23 -27.31 -26.83 4.24
C ALA A 23 -27.09 -26.07 2.93
N LEU A 24 -28.08 -26.05 2.06
CA LEU A 24 -28.09 -25.26 0.83
C LEU A 24 -28.48 -23.81 1.19
N GLY A 25 -27.68 -22.84 0.78
CA GLY A 25 -27.98 -21.44 1.00
C GLY A 25 -26.73 -20.57 0.96
N LEU A 26 -26.95 -19.24 0.88
CA LEU A 26 -25.90 -18.23 0.97
C LEU A 26 -25.75 -17.82 2.44
N PHE A 27 -24.71 -18.34 3.10
CA PHE A 27 -24.42 -18.04 4.51
C PHE A 27 -23.23 -17.10 4.69
N ILE A 28 -22.55 -16.79 3.61
CA ILE A 28 -21.36 -15.90 3.63
C ILE A 28 -21.74 -14.52 4.14
N ASN A 29 -21.01 -14.06 5.13
CA ASN A 29 -21.15 -12.72 5.71
C ASN A 29 -19.78 -12.03 5.77
N THR A 30 -19.79 -10.71 5.84
CA THR A 30 -18.58 -9.90 5.99
C THR A 30 -18.71 -9.04 7.22
N LEU A 31 -17.76 -9.17 8.15
CA LEU A 31 -17.75 -8.42 9.40
C LEU A 31 -16.44 -7.64 9.57
N PRO A 32 -16.47 -6.48 10.27
CA PRO A 32 -15.28 -5.69 10.52
C PRO A 32 -14.38 -6.35 11.57
N VAL A 33 -13.08 -6.33 11.30
CA VAL A 33 -12.02 -6.63 12.26
C VAL A 33 -11.28 -5.33 12.53
N ARG A 34 -11.11 -4.97 13.80
CA ARG A 34 -10.34 -3.81 14.23
C ARG A 34 -9.10 -4.27 14.97
N MET A 35 -7.94 -3.94 14.46
CA MET A 35 -6.66 -4.27 15.06
C MET A 35 -5.94 -3.02 15.55
N LYS A 36 -5.42 -3.08 16.77
CA LYS A 36 -4.52 -2.06 17.31
C LYS A 36 -3.09 -2.53 17.13
N VAL A 37 -2.36 -1.87 16.25
CA VAL A 37 -0.92 -2.10 16.04
C VAL A 37 -0.15 -1.14 16.94
N ALA A 38 -0.13 -1.39 18.24
CA ALA A 38 0.53 -0.52 19.20
C ALA A 38 1.43 -1.33 20.10
N GLN A 39 2.72 -0.97 20.19
CA GLN A 39 3.73 -1.36 21.21
C GLN A 39 3.47 -2.70 21.95
N THR A 40 2.95 -3.69 21.24
CA THR A 40 2.57 -4.99 21.75
C THR A 40 3.54 -6.01 21.15
N GLY A 41 3.99 -6.97 21.94
CA GLY A 41 4.84 -8.05 21.43
C GLY A 41 4.14 -8.87 20.36
N VAL A 42 4.89 -9.39 19.41
CA VAL A 42 4.39 -10.17 18.26
C VAL A 42 3.52 -11.33 18.72
N GLU A 43 3.97 -12.13 19.70
CA GLU A 43 3.20 -13.27 20.21
C GLU A 43 1.88 -12.83 20.85
N ALA A 44 1.91 -11.75 21.65
CA ALA A 44 0.73 -11.21 22.29
C ALA A 44 -0.29 -10.70 21.25
N SER A 45 0.17 -10.02 20.19
CA SER A 45 -0.67 -9.54 19.09
C SER A 45 -1.35 -10.67 18.33
N VAL A 46 -0.62 -11.77 18.06
CA VAL A 46 -1.20 -12.96 17.42
C VAL A 46 -2.27 -13.61 18.29
N LYS A 47 -2.01 -13.77 19.60
CA LYS A 47 -2.98 -14.33 20.55
C LYS A 47 -4.23 -13.45 20.70
N GLU A 48 -4.06 -12.13 20.76
CA GLU A 48 -5.17 -11.16 20.81
C GLU A 48 -6.00 -11.24 19.52
N THR A 49 -5.37 -11.27 18.36
CA THR A 49 -6.05 -11.40 17.07
C THR A 49 -6.83 -12.70 16.98
N HIS A 50 -6.23 -13.82 17.41
CA HIS A 50 -6.92 -15.11 17.45
C HIS A 50 -8.15 -15.08 18.37
N ALA A 51 -8.04 -14.51 19.57
CA ALA A 51 -9.15 -14.38 20.49
C ALA A 51 -10.26 -13.48 19.91
N GLN A 52 -9.91 -12.37 19.24
CA GLN A 52 -10.85 -11.48 18.58
C GLN A 52 -11.59 -12.18 17.42
N LEU A 53 -10.87 -12.96 16.59
CA LEU A 53 -11.50 -13.72 15.51
C LEU A 53 -12.43 -14.82 16.05
N ALA A 54 -12.04 -15.50 17.13
CA ALA A 54 -12.91 -16.50 17.78
C ALA A 54 -14.19 -15.86 18.31
N GLU A 55 -14.11 -14.67 18.90
CA GLU A 55 -15.30 -13.94 19.34
C GLU A 55 -16.13 -13.44 18.16
N LEU A 56 -15.50 -12.98 17.09
CA LEU A 56 -16.20 -12.54 15.88
C LEU A 56 -17.01 -13.70 15.25
N MET A 57 -16.45 -14.91 15.25
CA MET A 57 -17.15 -16.10 14.74
C MET A 57 -18.42 -16.43 15.52
N ARG A 58 -18.52 -16.06 16.81
CA ARG A 58 -19.78 -16.22 17.58
C ARG A 58 -20.88 -15.29 17.06
N HIS A 59 -20.51 -14.26 16.34
CA HIS A 59 -21.41 -13.27 15.74
C HIS A 59 -21.47 -13.37 14.22
N GLU A 60 -21.08 -14.51 13.63
CA GLU A 60 -20.93 -14.68 12.17
C GLU A 60 -22.21 -14.35 11.37
N HIS A 61 -23.39 -14.41 12.00
CA HIS A 61 -24.66 -14.06 11.38
C HIS A 61 -25.12 -12.61 11.64
N ALA A 62 -24.33 -11.82 12.38
CA ALA A 62 -24.70 -10.43 12.66
C ALA A 62 -24.71 -9.59 11.38
N PRO A 63 -25.77 -8.83 11.09
CA PRO A 63 -25.78 -8.00 9.89
C PRO A 63 -24.79 -6.86 10.00
N LEU A 64 -24.04 -6.57 8.92
CA LEU A 64 -23.07 -5.48 8.84
C LEU A 64 -23.68 -4.12 9.19
N VAL A 65 -24.97 -3.93 8.89
CA VAL A 65 -25.71 -2.71 9.26
C VAL A 65 -25.77 -2.51 10.78
N LEU A 66 -25.81 -3.59 11.56
CA LEU A 66 -25.77 -3.49 13.01
C LEU A 66 -24.40 -3.00 13.48
N ALA A 67 -23.31 -3.58 12.94
CA ALA A 67 -21.95 -3.13 13.22
C ALA A 67 -21.76 -1.64 12.85
N GLN A 68 -22.28 -1.21 11.70
CA GLN A 68 -22.27 0.19 11.27
C GLN A 68 -22.96 1.12 12.29
N ARG A 69 -24.16 0.75 12.76
CA ARG A 69 -24.91 1.55 13.73
C ARG A 69 -24.21 1.64 15.08
N CYS A 70 -23.55 0.58 15.53
CA CYS A 70 -22.84 0.52 16.81
C CYS A 70 -21.46 1.18 16.76
N SER A 71 -20.92 1.47 15.59
CA SER A 71 -19.55 1.96 15.44
C SER A 71 -19.37 3.46 15.73
N GLY A 72 -20.45 4.26 15.73
CA GLY A 72 -20.37 5.72 15.77
C GLY A 72 -19.88 6.37 14.47
N VAL A 73 -19.59 5.58 13.42
CA VAL A 73 -19.22 6.09 12.09
C VAL A 73 -20.49 6.51 11.34
N PRO A 74 -20.53 7.67 10.65
CA PRO A 74 -21.68 8.09 9.87
C PRO A 74 -22.13 7.03 8.86
N ALA A 75 -23.43 6.84 8.70
CA ALA A 75 -24.01 5.78 7.85
C ALA A 75 -23.56 5.82 6.39
N GLN A 76 -23.13 6.98 5.88
CA GLN A 76 -22.63 7.16 4.52
C GLN A 76 -21.13 6.84 4.37
N THR A 77 -20.42 6.63 5.47
CA THR A 77 -18.99 6.31 5.47
C THR A 77 -18.82 4.81 5.70
N PRO A 78 -18.17 4.08 4.80
CA PRO A 78 -17.95 2.65 5.01
C PRO A 78 -17.03 2.40 6.20
N LEU A 79 -17.32 1.35 6.98
CA LEU A 79 -16.49 0.94 8.13
C LEU A 79 -15.08 0.53 7.69
N PHE A 80 -14.96 -0.04 6.50
CA PHE A 80 -13.72 -0.50 5.92
C PHE A 80 -13.77 -0.44 4.39
N THR A 81 -12.61 -0.31 3.78
CA THR A 81 -12.42 -0.27 2.32
C THR A 81 -11.56 -1.43 1.80
N SER A 82 -11.09 -2.28 2.70
CA SER A 82 -10.30 -3.47 2.39
C SER A 82 -10.95 -4.72 2.96
N LEU A 83 -10.82 -5.81 2.24
CA LEU A 83 -11.38 -7.11 2.58
C LEU A 83 -10.27 -8.17 2.64
N LEU A 84 -10.29 -8.99 3.70
CA LEU A 84 -9.48 -10.19 3.81
C LEU A 84 -10.39 -11.41 3.67
N ASN A 85 -10.08 -12.30 2.74
CA ASN A 85 -10.80 -13.53 2.50
C ASN A 85 -9.83 -14.71 2.67
N TYR A 86 -9.97 -15.46 3.75
CA TYR A 86 -9.21 -16.69 3.98
C TYR A 86 -10.03 -17.89 3.54
N ARG A 87 -9.51 -18.70 2.62
CA ARG A 87 -10.18 -19.86 2.04
C ARG A 87 -9.41 -21.14 2.35
N TYR A 88 -10.01 -22.00 3.12
CA TYR A 88 -9.45 -23.28 3.50
C TYR A 88 -10.00 -24.43 2.61
N GLY A 89 -9.15 -25.34 2.21
CA GLY A 89 -9.56 -26.63 1.62
C GLY A 89 -9.83 -26.63 0.12
N LEU A 90 -9.31 -25.69 -0.66
CA LEU A 90 -9.46 -25.70 -2.13
C LEU A 90 -8.82 -26.92 -2.81
N ARG A 91 -7.74 -27.49 -2.27
CA ARG A 91 -7.14 -28.73 -2.78
C ARG A 91 -8.03 -29.98 -2.64
N HIS A 92 -8.81 -30.06 -1.59
CA HIS A 92 -9.71 -31.21 -1.40
C HIS A 92 -10.85 -31.29 -2.44
N ARG A 93 -11.11 -30.21 -3.18
CA ARG A 93 -12.10 -30.20 -4.28
C ARG A 93 -11.49 -30.58 -5.64
N ALA A 94 -10.21 -30.34 -5.85
CA ALA A 94 -9.52 -30.72 -7.10
C ALA A 94 -9.13 -32.21 -7.08
N ASP A 95 -8.80 -32.80 -5.89
CA ASP A 95 -8.35 -34.16 -5.73
C ASP A 95 -9.52 -35.14 -5.42
N ALA A 96 -10.67 -34.63 -5.02
CA ALA A 96 -11.88 -35.43 -4.92
C ALA A 96 -12.45 -35.64 -6.34
N ALA A 97 -11.87 -36.57 -7.07
CA ALA A 97 -12.48 -37.12 -8.27
C ALA A 97 -13.93 -37.55 -7.92
N THR A 98 -14.88 -36.71 -8.27
CA THR A 98 -16.30 -37.07 -8.17
C THR A 98 -16.48 -38.19 -9.16
N PRO A 99 -16.92 -39.40 -8.75
CA PRO A 99 -17.20 -40.47 -9.70
C PRO A 99 -18.22 -39.96 -10.73
N GLY A 100 -17.78 -39.76 -11.98
CA GLY A 100 -18.58 -39.19 -13.07
C GLY A 100 -18.32 -37.73 -13.42
N GLY A 101 -17.27 -37.09 -12.87
CA GLY A 101 -16.92 -35.67 -13.11
C GLY A 101 -15.81 -35.41 -14.15
N ASP A 102 -15.30 -36.46 -14.82
CA ASP A 102 -14.21 -36.36 -15.79
C ASP A 102 -14.56 -35.58 -17.09
N ASP A 103 -15.84 -35.25 -17.26
CA ASP A 103 -16.33 -34.56 -18.46
C ASP A 103 -16.50 -33.02 -18.27
N ILE A 104 -16.16 -32.47 -17.09
CA ILE A 104 -16.32 -31.03 -16.79
C ILE A 104 -14.99 -30.41 -16.50
N GLU A 105 -14.49 -29.59 -17.44
CA GLU A 105 -13.29 -28.79 -17.28
C GLU A 105 -13.65 -27.32 -16.96
N LEU A 106 -13.08 -26.76 -15.88
CA LEU A 106 -13.21 -25.34 -15.56
C LEU A 106 -12.26 -24.52 -16.44
N LEU A 107 -12.77 -23.95 -17.52
CA LEU A 107 -11.96 -23.18 -18.46
C LEU A 107 -11.53 -21.80 -17.91
N SER A 108 -12.37 -21.15 -17.14
CA SER A 108 -12.04 -19.87 -16.49
C SER A 108 -12.97 -19.58 -15.33
N ALA A 109 -12.43 -18.91 -14.31
CA ALA A 109 -13.21 -18.34 -13.22
C ALA A 109 -12.84 -16.85 -13.06
N ARG A 110 -13.84 -15.99 -12.85
CA ARG A 110 -13.63 -14.56 -12.61
C ARG A 110 -14.40 -14.12 -11.37
N GLU A 111 -13.67 -13.72 -10.36
CA GLU A 111 -14.23 -13.16 -9.14
C GLU A 111 -14.15 -11.61 -9.20
N ARG A 112 -15.19 -10.95 -8.73
CA ARG A 112 -15.24 -9.49 -8.61
C ARG A 112 -15.77 -9.10 -7.26
N THR A 113 -15.24 -8.02 -6.72
CA THR A 113 -15.66 -7.43 -5.46
C THR A 113 -15.90 -5.92 -5.66
N ASN A 114 -16.73 -5.34 -4.80
CA ASN A 114 -16.97 -3.90 -4.75
C ASN A 114 -16.05 -3.17 -3.75
N TYR A 115 -15.15 -3.90 -3.09
CA TYR A 115 -14.16 -3.30 -2.21
C TYR A 115 -12.96 -2.79 -3.00
N PRO A 116 -12.41 -1.60 -2.67
CA PRO A 116 -11.22 -1.05 -3.33
C PRO A 116 -10.00 -1.96 -3.27
N LEU A 117 -9.85 -2.74 -2.18
CA LEU A 117 -8.79 -3.72 -1.99
C LEU A 117 -9.37 -5.00 -1.42
N THR A 118 -9.11 -6.13 -2.07
CA THR A 118 -9.39 -7.46 -1.53
C THR A 118 -8.14 -8.31 -1.61
N LEU A 119 -7.75 -8.90 -0.48
CA LEU A 119 -6.72 -9.91 -0.38
C LEU A 119 -7.40 -11.25 -0.09
N SER A 120 -7.24 -12.21 -0.96
CA SER A 120 -7.63 -13.59 -0.74
C SER A 120 -6.41 -14.45 -0.44
N VAL A 121 -6.51 -15.26 0.60
CA VAL A 121 -5.50 -16.23 1.01
C VAL A 121 -6.09 -17.61 0.83
N ASP A 122 -5.53 -18.41 -0.06
CA ASP A 122 -5.92 -19.79 -0.28
C ASP A 122 -4.96 -20.71 0.47
N ASP A 123 -5.49 -21.43 1.46
CA ASP A 123 -4.76 -22.45 2.19
C ASP A 123 -4.76 -23.75 1.40
N LEU A 124 -3.60 -24.12 0.90
CA LEU A 124 -3.37 -25.33 0.12
C LEU A 124 -2.86 -26.50 0.98
N GLY A 125 -2.83 -26.33 2.30
CA GLY A 125 -2.41 -27.33 3.28
C GLY A 125 -0.91 -27.34 3.57
N GLN A 126 -0.05 -27.26 2.58
CA GLN A 126 1.42 -27.13 2.74
C GLN A 126 1.94 -25.76 2.33
N ASP A 127 1.20 -25.07 1.45
CA ASP A 127 1.51 -23.78 0.90
C ASP A 127 0.31 -22.85 0.97
N PHE A 128 0.55 -21.56 0.77
CA PHE A 128 -0.48 -20.54 0.63
C PHE A 128 -0.39 -19.85 -0.72
N SER A 129 -1.54 -19.52 -1.30
CA SER A 129 -1.62 -18.67 -2.47
C SER A 129 -2.25 -17.34 -2.09
N LEU A 130 -1.62 -16.22 -2.53
CA LEU A 130 -2.13 -14.88 -2.32
C LEU A 130 -2.70 -14.33 -3.62
N THR A 131 -3.95 -13.89 -3.58
CA THR A 131 -4.61 -13.21 -4.70
C THR A 131 -5.06 -11.84 -4.27
N VAL A 132 -4.59 -10.80 -4.97
CA VAL A 132 -4.96 -9.41 -4.69
C VAL A 132 -5.82 -8.87 -5.82
N GLN A 133 -6.96 -8.28 -5.46
CA GLN A 133 -7.81 -7.50 -6.35
C GLN A 133 -7.83 -6.06 -5.88
N VAL A 134 -7.48 -5.14 -6.75
CA VAL A 134 -7.45 -3.70 -6.46
C VAL A 134 -8.22 -2.91 -7.49
N SER A 135 -8.83 -1.83 -7.05
CA SER A 135 -9.43 -0.83 -7.93
C SER A 135 -8.47 0.35 -8.10
N GLY A 136 -8.45 0.95 -9.31
CA GLY A 136 -7.64 2.13 -9.58
C GLY A 136 -6.22 1.81 -10.06
N HIS A 137 -5.25 2.65 -9.66
CA HIS A 137 -3.87 2.62 -10.16
C HIS A 137 -2.87 1.90 -9.22
N VAL A 138 -3.36 1.13 -8.26
CA VAL A 138 -2.50 0.36 -7.35
C VAL A 138 -2.05 -0.91 -8.06
N ASP A 139 -0.76 -1.21 -8.02
CA ASP A 139 -0.22 -2.45 -8.53
C ASP A 139 -0.53 -3.61 -7.58
N PRO A 140 -1.30 -4.64 -8.01
CA PRO A 140 -1.63 -5.78 -7.17
C PRO A 140 -0.40 -6.61 -6.78
N GLN A 141 0.61 -6.71 -7.64
CA GLN A 141 1.85 -7.45 -7.34
C GLN A 141 2.62 -6.79 -6.20
N ARG A 142 2.64 -5.46 -6.18
CA ARG A 142 3.25 -4.71 -5.09
C ARG A 142 2.57 -5.00 -3.75
N VAL A 143 1.24 -5.10 -3.71
CA VAL A 143 0.50 -5.45 -2.48
C VAL A 143 0.82 -6.88 -2.03
N CYS A 144 0.91 -7.85 -2.96
CA CYS A 144 1.37 -9.21 -2.64
C CYS A 144 2.77 -9.20 -2.02
N ALA A 145 3.72 -8.49 -2.61
CA ALA A 145 5.10 -8.42 -2.09
C ALA A 145 5.17 -7.85 -0.66
N PHE A 146 4.37 -6.83 -0.34
CA PHE A 146 4.25 -6.32 1.03
C PHE A 146 3.69 -7.38 1.99
N MET A 147 2.68 -8.13 1.56
CA MET A 147 2.07 -9.16 2.39
C MET A 147 3.04 -10.34 2.63
N GLU A 148 3.75 -10.79 1.58
CA GLU A 148 4.78 -11.83 1.70
C GLU A 148 5.86 -11.42 2.68
N THR A 149 6.44 -10.22 2.51
CA THR A 149 7.46 -9.67 3.43
C THR A 149 6.93 -9.59 4.86
N ALA A 150 5.69 -9.12 5.05
CA ALA A 150 5.08 -9.03 6.38
C ALA A 150 4.90 -10.41 7.03
N LEU A 151 4.48 -11.41 6.27
CA LEU A 151 4.31 -12.79 6.77
C LEU A 151 5.65 -13.43 7.13
N GLU A 152 6.68 -13.26 6.29
CA GLU A 152 8.04 -13.74 6.56
C GLU A 152 8.60 -13.13 7.84
N GLN A 153 8.51 -11.80 7.97
CA GLN A 153 8.99 -11.09 9.15
C GLN A 153 8.23 -11.47 10.42
N LEU A 154 6.91 -11.65 10.30
CA LEU A 154 6.07 -12.10 11.42
C LEU A 154 6.45 -13.52 11.86
N ALA A 155 6.61 -14.45 10.91
CA ALA A 155 6.99 -15.83 11.19
C ALA A 155 8.39 -15.92 11.82
N GLN A 156 9.35 -15.17 11.28
CA GLN A 156 10.70 -15.10 11.87
C GLN A 156 10.67 -14.52 13.28
N ALA A 157 9.96 -13.41 13.49
CA ALA A 157 9.87 -12.79 14.81
C ALA A 157 9.18 -13.70 15.83
N LEU A 158 8.16 -14.47 15.45
CA LEU A 158 7.54 -15.46 16.33
C LEU A 158 8.50 -16.57 16.75
N GLY A 159 9.40 -17.00 15.84
CA GLY A 159 10.39 -18.03 16.14
C GLY A 159 11.57 -17.55 16.96
N GLU A 160 12.07 -16.34 16.71
CA GLU A 160 13.33 -15.85 17.24
C GLU A 160 13.15 -14.83 18.38
N GLN A 161 12.17 -13.94 18.26
CA GLN A 161 11.97 -12.79 19.16
C GLN A 161 10.48 -12.51 19.41
N PRO A 162 9.72 -13.44 20.01
CA PRO A 162 8.25 -13.35 20.12
C PRO A 162 7.77 -12.14 20.94
N GLN A 163 8.65 -11.53 21.73
CA GLN A 163 8.35 -10.35 22.54
C GLN A 163 8.73 -9.02 21.87
N CYS A 164 9.32 -9.04 20.66
CA CYS A 164 9.64 -7.79 19.95
C CYS A 164 8.34 -7.05 19.56
N ASP A 165 8.44 -5.74 19.44
CA ASP A 165 7.29 -4.91 19.05
C ASP A 165 6.85 -5.22 17.61
N ILE A 166 5.57 -5.58 17.43
CA ILE A 166 5.00 -5.84 16.11
C ILE A 166 5.07 -4.61 15.19
N GLY A 167 5.01 -3.41 15.76
CA GLY A 167 5.14 -2.16 15.00
C GLY A 167 6.56 -1.89 14.49
N GLY A 168 7.56 -2.61 15.02
CA GLY A 168 8.96 -2.54 14.59
C GLY A 168 9.33 -3.49 13.45
N LEU A 169 8.43 -4.39 13.02
CA LEU A 169 8.71 -5.31 11.93
C LEU A 169 8.88 -4.55 10.60
N ASP A 170 9.95 -4.88 9.87
CA ASP A 170 10.21 -4.28 8.57
C ASP A 170 9.39 -5.01 7.48
N VAL A 171 8.28 -4.43 7.11
CA VAL A 171 7.37 -4.96 6.08
C VAL A 171 7.65 -4.42 4.68
N LEU A 172 8.73 -3.62 4.53
CA LEU A 172 9.08 -3.02 3.25
C LEU A 172 9.85 -4.02 2.37
N PRO A 173 9.34 -4.42 1.19
CA PRO A 173 10.06 -5.27 0.26
C PRO A 173 11.43 -4.69 -0.09
N ARG A 174 12.43 -5.56 -0.26
CA ARG A 174 13.80 -5.15 -0.57
C ARG A 174 13.89 -4.28 -1.83
N SER A 175 13.14 -4.64 -2.86
CA SER A 175 13.07 -3.86 -4.12
C SER A 175 12.54 -2.44 -3.92
N GLU A 176 11.52 -2.29 -3.09
CA GLU A 176 10.97 -0.96 -2.73
C GLU A 176 12.01 -0.13 -1.96
N ARG A 177 12.70 -0.76 -1.01
CA ARG A 177 13.77 -0.11 -0.25
C ARG A 177 14.90 0.36 -1.18
N GLU A 178 15.36 -0.51 -2.07
CA GLU A 178 16.41 -0.19 -3.04
C GLU A 178 15.99 0.96 -3.95
N GLN A 179 14.75 0.97 -4.41
CA GLN A 179 14.20 2.04 -5.22
C GLN A 179 14.14 3.37 -4.46
N MET A 180 13.60 3.36 -3.24
CA MET A 180 13.39 4.58 -2.46
C MET A 180 14.70 5.17 -1.92
N VAL A 181 15.63 4.32 -1.46
CA VAL A 181 16.85 4.78 -0.79
C VAL A 181 17.97 5.06 -1.79
N TYR A 182 18.10 4.27 -2.85
CA TYR A 182 19.21 4.38 -3.78
C TYR A 182 18.80 4.92 -5.15
N ALA A 183 17.86 4.28 -5.85
CA ALA A 183 17.55 4.66 -7.22
C ALA A 183 16.98 6.10 -7.33
N TRP A 184 16.05 6.48 -6.45
CA TRP A 184 15.49 7.83 -6.44
C TRP A 184 16.47 8.90 -5.92
N ASN A 185 17.49 8.50 -5.16
CA ASN A 185 18.52 9.39 -4.64
C ASN A 185 19.79 9.39 -5.49
N ALA A 186 19.83 8.63 -6.58
CA ALA A 186 20.93 8.67 -7.54
C ALA A 186 20.85 9.95 -8.40
N THR A 187 20.95 11.10 -7.72
CA THR A 187 20.84 12.44 -8.32
C THR A 187 22.20 13.12 -8.50
N GLU A 188 23.29 12.39 -8.25
CA GLU A 188 24.63 12.91 -8.46
C GLU A 188 24.83 13.33 -9.91
N ARG A 189 25.30 14.54 -10.11
CA ARG A 189 25.64 15.10 -11.40
C ARG A 189 26.95 15.87 -11.27
N ASP A 190 27.77 15.82 -12.29
CA ASP A 190 28.93 16.67 -12.39
C ASP A 190 28.49 18.14 -12.56
N TYR A 191 28.85 18.96 -11.61
CA TYR A 191 28.68 20.40 -11.69
C TYR A 191 30.03 21.09 -11.84
N PRO A 192 30.11 22.19 -12.58
CA PRO A 192 31.35 22.98 -12.68
C PRO A 192 31.57 23.74 -11.34
N ILE A 193 32.05 23.02 -10.31
CA ILE A 193 32.26 23.52 -8.94
C ILE A 193 33.18 24.75 -8.90
N GLU A 194 34.11 24.82 -9.86
CA GLU A 194 35.08 25.92 -9.98
C GLU A 194 34.49 27.22 -10.57
N GLN A 195 33.23 27.17 -11.03
CA GLN A 195 32.57 28.33 -11.62
C GLN A 195 31.56 28.94 -10.65
N CYS A 196 31.60 30.27 -10.51
CA CYS A 196 30.60 31.03 -9.78
C CYS A 196 29.28 31.12 -10.57
N ILE A 197 28.17 31.33 -9.87
CA ILE A 197 26.82 31.39 -10.49
C ILE A 197 26.75 32.45 -11.61
N HIS A 198 27.39 33.62 -11.44
CA HIS A 198 27.41 34.68 -12.46
C HIS A 198 28.13 34.22 -13.73
N GLN A 199 29.21 33.46 -13.62
CA GLN A 199 29.94 32.90 -14.78
C GLN A 199 29.11 31.91 -15.56
N LEU A 200 28.30 31.06 -14.86
CA LEU A 200 27.35 30.19 -15.51
C LEU A 200 26.24 30.94 -16.25
N PHE A 201 25.79 32.06 -15.67
CA PHE A 201 24.83 32.92 -16.33
C PHE A 201 25.45 33.59 -17.56
N GLU A 202 26.65 34.14 -17.47
CA GLU A 202 27.40 34.76 -18.59
C GLU A 202 27.65 33.76 -19.72
N ALA A 203 28.05 32.54 -19.39
CA ALA A 203 28.20 31.47 -20.38
C ALA A 203 26.87 31.14 -21.08
N GLN A 204 25.72 31.26 -20.39
CA GLN A 204 24.42 31.09 -21.01
C GLN A 204 24.04 32.27 -21.90
N VAL A 205 24.41 33.51 -21.53
CA VAL A 205 24.26 34.70 -22.37
C VAL A 205 24.99 34.53 -23.69
N ASP A 206 26.27 34.08 -23.64
CA ASP A 206 27.07 33.84 -24.85
C ASP A 206 26.50 32.79 -25.74
N ARG A 207 25.95 31.73 -25.13
CA ARG A 207 25.40 30.56 -25.87
C ARG A 207 24.03 30.83 -26.52
N LYS A 208 23.16 31.63 -25.88
CA LYS A 208 21.78 31.89 -26.30
C LYS A 208 21.33 33.33 -25.94
N PRO A 209 21.91 34.36 -26.52
CA PRO A 209 21.65 35.75 -26.13
C PRO A 209 20.20 36.19 -26.31
N GLU A 210 19.53 35.71 -27.38
CA GLU A 210 18.16 36.11 -27.75
C GLU A 210 17.07 35.25 -27.04
N ALA A 211 17.45 34.19 -26.30
CA ALA A 211 16.48 33.41 -25.57
C ALA A 211 15.88 34.22 -24.41
N ILE A 212 14.60 33.99 -24.10
CA ILE A 212 13.94 34.67 -22.98
C ILE A 212 14.50 34.15 -21.66
N ALA A 213 15.09 35.06 -20.89
CA ALA A 213 15.65 34.78 -19.55
C ALA A 213 14.63 35.05 -18.44
N LEU A 214 13.76 36.06 -18.61
CA LEU A 214 12.82 36.51 -17.59
C LEU A 214 11.49 36.93 -18.23
N THR A 215 10.39 36.58 -17.54
CA THR A 215 9.04 37.07 -17.87
C THR A 215 8.39 37.56 -16.58
N PHE A 216 7.90 38.81 -16.58
CA PHE A 216 7.19 39.41 -15.46
C PHE A 216 6.12 40.39 -16.00
N GLU A 217 4.89 40.28 -15.53
CA GLU A 217 3.74 41.12 -15.91
C GLU A 217 3.61 41.36 -17.43
N GLY A 218 3.81 40.30 -18.22
CA GLY A 218 3.76 40.35 -19.68
C GLY A 218 5.01 40.93 -20.36
N GLN A 219 5.95 41.50 -19.63
CA GLN A 219 7.26 41.94 -20.15
C GLN A 219 8.20 40.71 -20.23
N ARG A 220 9.02 40.70 -21.28
CA ARG A 220 10.01 39.66 -21.51
C ARG A 220 11.38 40.29 -21.69
N LEU A 221 12.39 39.69 -21.08
CA LEU A 221 13.78 40.05 -21.27
C LEU A 221 14.57 38.89 -21.79
N SER A 222 15.37 39.13 -22.81
CA SER A 222 16.36 38.15 -23.28
C SER A 222 17.53 38.04 -22.34
N TYR A 223 18.36 37.00 -22.47
CA TYR A 223 19.59 36.86 -21.72
C TYR A 223 20.55 38.05 -21.96
N ALA A 224 20.68 38.48 -23.20
CA ALA A 224 21.49 39.66 -23.54
C ALA A 224 20.99 40.95 -22.85
N GLU A 225 19.68 41.21 -22.89
CA GLU A 225 19.07 42.39 -22.27
C GLU A 225 19.22 42.36 -20.74
N LEU A 226 19.01 41.19 -20.11
CA LEU A 226 19.18 41.02 -18.66
C LEU A 226 20.62 41.24 -18.25
N ASN A 227 21.58 40.68 -18.98
CA ASN A 227 23.01 40.90 -18.73
C ASN A 227 23.42 42.38 -18.88
N ALA A 228 22.94 43.02 -19.92
CA ALA A 228 23.22 44.47 -20.11
C ALA A 228 22.64 45.34 -18.98
N ARG A 229 21.47 44.97 -18.42
CA ARG A 229 20.89 45.66 -17.24
C ARG A 229 21.69 45.38 -15.98
N ALA A 230 22.09 44.13 -15.75
CA ALA A 230 22.90 43.75 -14.61
C ALA A 230 24.25 44.45 -14.60
N ASN A 231 24.94 44.49 -15.74
CA ASN A 231 26.22 45.20 -15.88
C ASN A 231 26.10 46.70 -15.64
N ARG A 232 25.05 47.34 -16.17
CA ARG A 232 24.79 48.75 -15.88
C ARG A 232 24.59 49.04 -14.39
N LEU A 233 23.86 48.17 -13.70
CA LEU A 233 23.68 48.31 -12.26
C LEU A 233 24.97 48.07 -11.51
N ALA A 234 25.78 47.10 -11.91
CA ALA A 234 27.07 46.81 -11.30
C ALA A 234 28.02 48.01 -11.40
N HIS A 235 28.14 48.61 -12.59
CA HIS A 235 28.97 49.83 -12.77
C HIS A 235 28.46 51.00 -11.96
N TYR A 236 27.14 51.18 -11.85
CA TYR A 236 26.57 52.23 -11.01
C TYR A 236 26.91 52.04 -9.52
N LEU A 237 26.83 50.79 -9.04
CA LEU A 237 27.17 50.46 -7.64
C LEU A 237 28.67 50.64 -7.37
N GLN A 238 29.54 50.22 -8.30
CA GLN A 238 30.99 50.41 -8.20
C GLN A 238 31.37 51.93 -8.12
N ALA A 239 30.73 52.76 -8.92
CA ALA A 239 30.92 54.20 -8.85
C ALA A 239 30.48 54.82 -7.51
N ARG A 240 29.66 54.09 -6.72
CA ARG A 240 29.24 54.46 -5.37
C ARG A 240 30.09 53.84 -4.26
N GLY A 241 31.18 53.17 -4.60
CA GLY A 241 32.10 52.55 -3.64
C GLY A 241 31.67 51.12 -3.17
N VAL A 242 30.68 50.50 -3.81
CA VAL A 242 30.34 49.12 -3.56
C VAL A 242 31.29 48.25 -4.37
N GLY A 243 32.11 47.49 -3.68
CA GLY A 243 33.07 46.53 -4.26
C GLY A 243 32.94 45.15 -3.63
N PRO A 244 33.69 44.15 -4.14
CA PRO A 244 33.76 42.80 -3.55
C PRO A 244 34.34 42.82 -2.15
#